data_cabcc2189a2ea9c943fdbb9f5d7dd92d
#
_entry.id   cabcc2189a2ea9c943fdbb9f5d7dd92d
#
_cell.length_a   1.000
_cell.length_b   1.000
_cell.length_c   1.000
_cell.angle_alpha   90.00
_cell.angle_beta   90.00
_cell.angle_gamma   90.00
#
_symmetry.space_group_name_H-M   'P 1'
#
loop_
_entity.id
_entity.type
_entity.pdbx_description
1 polymer ?
#
loop_
_entity_poly.entity_id
_entity_poly.type
_entity_poly.pdbx_seq_one_letter_code
_entity_poly.pdbx_strand_id
1 'polypeptide(L)'
;HWPEDLPVYEPYTVQPGVPLEVEGYRVEAHPVPHTVAAVGYQVTSPEGRRVFYSGDTGAGLAVCWPHVSPHLIITEVSGPERWRERLGPSGHLTPGMLKEELSQFRHLKGYLPPVVVVHINPTAREETAREVEAVSREVGTAITLGTEGMRLEV
;
A
#
# COMPACT_ATOMS: atom_id res chain seq x y z
N HIS A 1 -19.15 3.54 -27.84
CA HIS A 1 -19.85 4.78 -27.56
C HIS A 1 -20.18 4.80 -26.06
N TRP A 2 -19.54 5.66 -25.29
CA TRP A 2 -19.97 6.00 -23.95
C TRP A 2 -21.14 6.98 -24.06
N PRO A 3 -22.22 6.85 -23.27
CA PRO A 3 -23.28 7.83 -23.24
C PRO A 3 -22.69 9.18 -22.81
N GLU A 4 -22.80 10.18 -23.69
CA GLU A 4 -22.26 11.53 -23.42
C GLU A 4 -22.97 12.26 -22.25
N ASP A 5 -24.12 11.73 -21.82
CA ASP A 5 -25.01 12.39 -20.86
C ASP A 5 -24.98 11.78 -19.43
N LEU A 6 -24.17 10.73 -19.20
CA LEU A 6 -24.05 10.14 -17.86
C LEU A 6 -22.59 10.14 -17.41
N PRO A 7 -22.26 10.71 -16.25
CA PRO A 7 -20.93 10.63 -15.70
C PRO A 7 -20.57 9.14 -15.45
N VAL A 8 -19.41 8.72 -15.96
CA VAL A 8 -18.88 7.35 -15.77
C VAL A 8 -18.52 7.12 -14.30
N TYR A 9 -18.32 8.19 -13.56
CA TYR A 9 -17.98 8.18 -12.13
C TYR A 9 -18.53 9.46 -11.47
N GLU A 10 -18.84 9.36 -10.21
CA GLU A 10 -19.18 10.48 -9.34
C GLU A 10 -17.99 10.74 -8.39
N PRO A 11 -17.29 11.87 -8.52
CA PRO A 11 -16.15 12.16 -7.67
C PRO A 11 -16.61 12.62 -6.28
N TYR A 12 -16.02 12.02 -5.24
CA TYR A 12 -16.19 12.47 -3.85
C TYR A 12 -14.89 13.04 -3.32
N THR A 13 -14.98 14.17 -2.63
CA THR A 13 -13.82 14.71 -1.91
C THR A 13 -13.68 13.98 -0.58
N VAL A 14 -12.54 13.32 -0.36
CA VAL A 14 -12.20 12.73 0.93
C VAL A 14 -11.33 13.69 1.74
N GLN A 15 -11.56 13.73 3.04
CA GLN A 15 -10.72 14.47 3.98
C GLN A 15 -9.94 13.46 4.82
N PRO A 16 -8.59 13.58 4.90
CA PRO A 16 -7.79 12.68 5.72
C PRO A 16 -8.29 12.63 7.18
N GLY A 17 -8.43 11.42 7.71
CA GLY A 17 -8.91 11.18 9.06
C GLY A 17 -10.44 11.25 9.24
N VAL A 18 -11.19 11.64 8.20
CA VAL A 18 -12.66 11.63 8.22
C VAL A 18 -13.18 10.39 7.49
N PRO A 19 -13.86 9.45 8.18
CA PRO A 19 -14.37 8.24 7.55
C PRO A 19 -15.52 8.55 6.59
N LEU A 20 -15.57 7.78 5.49
CA LEU A 20 -16.66 7.78 4.53
C LEU A 20 -17.26 6.36 4.50
N GLU A 21 -18.59 6.27 4.52
CA GLU A 21 -19.30 5.01 4.31
C GLU A 21 -19.64 4.84 2.82
N VAL A 22 -19.19 3.72 2.25
CA VAL A 22 -19.43 3.37 0.84
C VAL A 22 -19.93 1.93 0.78
N GLU A 23 -21.17 1.72 0.41
CA GLU A 23 -21.79 0.38 0.25
C GLU A 23 -21.60 -0.53 1.49
N GLY A 24 -21.66 0.04 2.68
CA GLY A 24 -21.48 -0.68 3.95
C GLY A 24 -20.01 -0.85 4.37
N TYR A 25 -19.05 -0.41 3.56
CA TYR A 25 -17.64 -0.37 3.94
C TYR A 25 -17.29 1.00 4.51
N ARG A 26 -16.49 1.00 5.56
CA ARG A 26 -15.90 2.23 6.10
C ARG A 26 -14.54 2.47 5.45
N VAL A 27 -14.38 3.63 4.81
CA VAL A 27 -13.15 4.05 4.11
C VAL A 27 -12.55 5.25 4.80
N GLU A 28 -11.28 5.17 5.16
CA GLU A 28 -10.52 6.24 5.82
C GLU A 28 -9.27 6.56 5.00
N ALA A 29 -9.13 7.82 4.60
CA ALA A 29 -7.94 8.30 3.90
C ALA A 29 -6.88 8.77 4.91
N HIS A 30 -5.63 8.40 4.67
CA HIS A 30 -4.48 8.80 5.49
C HIS A 30 -3.37 9.34 4.59
N PRO A 31 -2.75 10.49 4.90
CA PRO A 31 -1.63 11.00 4.13
C PRO A 31 -0.49 9.98 4.05
N VAL A 32 0.09 9.82 2.88
CA VAL A 32 1.28 9.01 2.65
C VAL A 32 2.38 9.85 2.01
N PRO A 33 3.67 9.54 2.25
CA PRO A 33 4.77 10.26 1.65
C PRO A 33 4.82 10.02 0.14
N HIS A 34 4.74 11.10 -0.63
CA HIS A 34 4.95 11.07 -2.08
C HIS A 34 5.39 12.45 -2.56
N THR A 35 5.82 12.58 -3.82
CA THR A 35 6.26 13.84 -4.41
C THR A 35 5.12 14.85 -4.62
N VAL A 36 3.89 14.37 -4.68
CA VAL A 36 2.66 15.16 -4.68
C VAL A 36 1.80 14.77 -3.48
N ALA A 37 0.82 15.60 -3.13
CA ALA A 37 -0.13 15.24 -2.07
C ALA A 37 -0.84 13.92 -2.41
N ALA A 38 -0.64 12.92 -1.56
CA ALA A 38 -1.14 11.56 -1.76
C ALA A 38 -1.77 11.01 -0.47
N VAL A 39 -2.69 10.08 -0.64
CA VAL A 39 -3.34 9.37 0.47
C VAL A 39 -3.36 7.88 0.20
N GLY A 40 -3.15 7.10 1.25
CA GLY A 40 -3.55 5.70 1.30
C GLY A 40 -4.92 5.56 1.94
N TYR A 41 -5.53 4.40 1.77
CA TYR A 41 -6.88 4.12 2.29
C TYR A 41 -6.87 2.90 3.21
N GLN A 42 -7.46 3.03 4.39
CA GLN A 42 -7.91 1.88 5.16
C GLN A 42 -9.37 1.62 4.86
N VAL A 43 -9.67 0.44 4.34
CA VAL A 43 -11.02 -0.04 4.07
C VAL A 43 -11.37 -1.08 5.12
N THR A 44 -12.49 -0.86 5.82
CA THR A 44 -13.02 -1.79 6.83
C THR A 44 -14.33 -2.38 6.33
N SER A 45 -14.42 -3.71 6.28
CA SER A 45 -15.66 -4.41 5.91
C SER A 45 -16.71 -4.35 7.03
N PRO A 46 -17.99 -4.68 6.75
CA PRO A 46 -19.02 -4.81 7.77
C PRO A 46 -18.65 -5.79 8.90
N GLU A 47 -17.85 -6.83 8.60
CA GLU A 47 -17.38 -7.83 9.56
C GLU A 47 -16.13 -7.38 10.33
N GLY A 48 -15.66 -6.15 10.10
CA GLY A 48 -14.49 -5.56 10.77
C GLY A 48 -13.13 -5.97 10.19
N ARG A 49 -13.08 -6.60 9.01
CA ARG A 49 -11.84 -6.89 8.29
C ARG A 49 -11.29 -5.61 7.69
N ARG A 50 -9.98 -5.40 7.82
CA ARG A 50 -9.32 -4.15 7.41
C ARG A 50 -8.20 -4.41 6.42
N VAL A 51 -8.25 -3.70 5.32
CA VAL A 51 -7.18 -3.66 4.31
C VAL A 51 -6.63 -2.23 4.26
N PHE A 52 -5.32 -2.07 4.29
CA PHE A 52 -4.69 -0.79 4.02
C PHE A 52 -4.04 -0.84 2.63
N TYR A 53 -4.40 0.10 1.77
CA TYR A 53 -3.80 0.31 0.46
C TYR A 53 -3.04 1.64 0.47
N SER A 54 -1.73 1.60 0.27
CA SER A 54 -0.90 2.81 0.35
C SER A 54 -1.07 3.74 -0.86
N GLY A 55 -1.48 3.22 -2.01
CA GLY A 55 -1.22 3.93 -3.27
C GLY A 55 0.29 4.05 -3.52
N ASP A 56 0.69 4.97 -4.38
CA ASP A 56 2.10 5.31 -4.58
C ASP A 56 2.64 6.04 -3.36
N THR A 57 3.75 5.57 -2.81
CA THR A 57 4.33 6.09 -1.58
C THR A 57 5.83 5.90 -1.52
N GLY A 58 6.53 6.86 -0.94
CA GLY A 58 7.93 6.74 -0.54
C GLY A 58 8.11 6.30 0.91
N ALA A 59 9.34 6.36 1.39
CA ALA A 59 9.66 6.12 2.79
C ALA A 59 9.04 7.20 3.71
N GLY A 60 8.74 6.81 4.97
CA GLY A 60 8.14 7.68 5.97
C GLY A 60 6.67 7.36 6.26
N LEU A 61 6.19 6.15 5.95
CA LEU A 61 4.84 5.68 6.29
C LEU A 61 4.56 5.69 7.81
N ALA A 62 5.58 5.92 8.64
CA ALA A 62 5.42 6.14 10.08
C ALA A 62 4.41 7.26 10.41
N VAL A 63 4.15 8.19 9.49
CA VAL A 63 3.12 9.24 9.65
C VAL A 63 1.70 8.68 9.64
N CYS A 64 1.44 7.58 8.95
CA CYS A 64 0.11 6.95 8.89
C CYS A 64 -0.01 5.71 9.77
N TRP A 65 1.08 5.00 10.10
CA TRP A 65 1.03 3.78 10.89
C TRP A 65 0.27 3.89 12.22
N PRO A 66 0.34 4.99 13.00
CA PRO A 66 -0.45 5.13 14.22
C PRO A 66 -1.96 5.04 14.00
N HIS A 67 -2.44 5.46 12.83
CA HIS A 67 -3.85 5.63 12.52
C HIS A 67 -4.51 4.43 11.85
N VAL A 68 -3.71 3.44 11.39
CA VAL A 68 -4.22 2.25 10.70
C VAL A 68 -3.94 0.98 11.49
N SER A 69 -4.78 -0.05 11.32
CA SER A 69 -4.60 -1.36 11.98
C SER A 69 -5.09 -2.48 11.06
N PRO A 70 -4.44 -2.68 9.90
CA PRO A 70 -4.89 -3.60 8.85
C PRO A 70 -4.66 -5.07 9.21
N HIS A 71 -5.47 -5.94 8.61
CA HIS A 71 -5.26 -7.39 8.55
C HIS A 71 -4.49 -7.78 7.27
N LEU A 72 -4.44 -6.86 6.28
CA LEU A 72 -3.67 -6.98 5.05
C LEU A 72 -3.15 -5.60 4.65
N ILE A 73 -1.87 -5.52 4.27
CA ILE A 73 -1.30 -4.32 3.64
C ILE A 73 -1.14 -4.59 2.14
N ILE A 74 -1.62 -3.67 1.31
CA ILE A 74 -1.31 -3.60 -0.12
C ILE A 74 -0.49 -2.32 -0.32
N THR A 75 0.74 -2.46 -0.82
CA THR A 75 1.65 -1.32 -0.98
C THR A 75 2.48 -1.46 -2.25
N GLU A 76 3.07 -0.36 -2.68
CA GLU A 76 3.96 -0.37 -3.82
C GLU A 76 5.36 -0.89 -3.47
N VAL A 77 6.05 -1.42 -4.47
CA VAL A 77 7.52 -1.47 -4.61
C VAL A 77 7.83 -1.29 -6.08
N SER A 78 8.33 -0.12 -6.46
CA SER A 78 8.48 0.24 -7.87
C SER A 78 9.67 -0.39 -8.56
N GLY A 79 10.66 -0.90 -7.83
CA GLY A 79 11.83 -1.55 -8.43
C GLY A 79 12.84 -2.09 -7.42
N PRO A 80 13.94 -2.70 -7.92
CA PRO A 80 14.94 -3.35 -7.09
C PRO A 80 15.75 -2.37 -6.23
N GLU A 81 16.43 -2.89 -5.21
CA GLU A 81 17.17 -2.09 -4.23
C GLU A 81 18.26 -1.21 -4.87
N ARG A 82 18.89 -1.68 -5.96
CA ARG A 82 19.89 -0.86 -6.69
C ARG A 82 19.31 0.43 -7.28
N TRP A 83 17.98 0.60 -7.29
CA TRP A 83 17.31 1.83 -7.72
C TRP A 83 16.93 2.75 -6.55
N ARG A 84 17.35 2.46 -5.32
CA ARG A 84 17.02 3.25 -4.11
C ARG A 84 17.30 4.75 -4.27
N GLU A 85 18.49 5.10 -4.78
CA GLU A 85 18.87 6.50 -4.95
C GLU A 85 18.03 7.25 -5.99
N ARG A 86 17.43 6.52 -6.93
CA ARG A 86 16.52 7.07 -7.94
C ARG A 86 15.07 7.07 -7.44
N LEU A 87 14.61 5.99 -6.86
CA LEU A 87 13.21 5.80 -6.46
C LEU A 87 12.87 6.55 -5.19
N GLY A 88 13.75 6.62 -4.20
CA GLY A 88 13.52 7.35 -2.96
C GLY A 88 13.13 8.81 -3.18
N PRO A 89 13.95 9.60 -3.89
CA PRO A 89 13.61 11.00 -4.21
C PRO A 89 12.37 11.16 -5.09
N SER A 90 12.00 10.15 -5.88
CA SER A 90 10.78 10.17 -6.70
C SER A 90 9.52 9.73 -5.92
N GLY A 91 9.65 9.45 -4.62
CA GLY A 91 8.52 9.11 -3.76
C GLY A 91 8.04 7.67 -3.92
N HIS A 92 8.95 6.73 -4.22
CA HIS A 92 8.64 5.32 -4.41
C HIS A 92 9.52 4.42 -3.53
N LEU A 93 9.06 3.19 -3.29
CA LEU A 93 9.76 2.22 -2.46
C LEU A 93 10.61 1.24 -3.26
N THR A 94 11.68 0.78 -2.62
CA THR A 94 12.43 -0.43 -2.96
C THR A 94 12.18 -1.52 -1.90
N PRO A 95 12.56 -2.79 -2.13
CA PRO A 95 12.41 -3.86 -1.12
C PRO A 95 13.07 -3.54 0.22
N GLY A 96 14.26 -2.94 0.23
CA GLY A 96 14.93 -2.54 1.46
C GLY A 96 14.19 -1.42 2.20
N MET A 97 13.67 -0.43 1.48
CA MET A 97 12.82 0.63 2.07
C MET A 97 11.53 0.03 2.63
N LEU A 98 10.87 -0.87 1.91
CA LEU A 98 9.70 -1.59 2.42
C LEU A 98 10.02 -2.33 3.74
N LYS A 99 11.16 -3.02 3.81
CA LYS A 99 11.61 -3.69 5.05
C LYS A 99 11.71 -2.72 6.22
N GLU A 100 12.27 -1.54 5.99
CA GLU A 100 12.39 -0.48 7.00
C GLU A 100 11.01 -0.04 7.50
N GLU A 101 10.07 0.23 6.59
CA GLU A 101 8.70 0.63 6.91
C GLU A 101 7.93 -0.46 7.68
N LEU A 102 8.04 -1.72 7.25
CA LEU A 102 7.39 -2.85 7.94
C LEU A 102 7.98 -3.11 9.33
N SER A 103 9.28 -2.87 9.50
CA SER A 103 9.94 -2.96 10.80
C SER A 103 9.43 -1.89 11.77
N GLN A 104 9.25 -0.66 11.29
CA GLN A 104 8.65 0.43 12.06
C GLN A 104 7.19 0.13 12.41
N PHE A 105 6.40 -0.38 11.45
CA PHE A 105 5.03 -0.81 11.70
C PHE A 105 4.95 -1.84 12.83
N ARG A 106 5.77 -2.91 12.73
CA ARG A 106 5.82 -3.94 13.76
C ARG A 106 6.21 -3.38 15.13
N HIS A 107 7.22 -2.53 15.17
CA HIS A 107 7.65 -1.89 16.41
C HIS A 107 6.51 -1.10 17.09
N LEU A 108 5.74 -0.36 16.27
CA LEU A 108 4.64 0.47 16.73
C LEU A 108 3.40 -0.34 17.14
N LYS A 109 3.05 -1.35 16.35
CA LYS A 109 1.76 -2.08 16.47
C LYS A 109 1.87 -3.40 17.23
N GLY A 110 3.06 -3.96 17.38
CA GLY A 110 3.28 -5.26 18.00
C GLY A 110 2.93 -6.47 17.12
N TYR A 111 2.52 -6.25 15.88
CA TYR A 111 2.24 -7.30 14.89
C TYR A 111 2.64 -6.86 13.49
N LEU A 112 2.63 -7.79 12.54
CA LEU A 112 2.83 -7.51 11.12
C LEU A 112 1.88 -8.38 10.30
N PRO A 113 0.94 -7.79 9.54
CA PRO A 113 0.02 -8.55 8.70
C PRO A 113 0.72 -9.05 7.42
N PRO A 114 0.12 -9.96 6.66
CA PRO A 114 0.53 -10.24 5.29
C PRO A 114 0.56 -8.97 4.45
N VAL A 115 1.45 -8.97 3.43
CA VAL A 115 1.64 -7.83 2.53
C VAL A 115 1.50 -8.28 1.09
N VAL A 116 0.81 -7.50 0.28
CA VAL A 116 0.80 -7.65 -1.18
C VAL A 116 1.51 -6.45 -1.79
N VAL A 117 2.50 -6.73 -2.64
CA VAL A 117 3.29 -5.71 -3.32
C VAL A 117 2.78 -5.53 -4.74
N VAL A 118 2.51 -4.28 -5.11
CA VAL A 118 2.02 -3.87 -6.43
C VAL A 118 2.93 -2.80 -7.05
N HIS A 119 2.55 -2.24 -8.21
CA HIS A 119 3.25 -1.14 -8.89
C HIS A 119 4.71 -1.46 -9.24
N ILE A 120 5.01 -2.71 -9.57
CA ILE A 120 6.37 -3.16 -9.89
C ILE A 120 6.70 -2.84 -11.35
N ASN A 121 7.86 -2.22 -11.59
CA ASN A 121 8.34 -1.97 -12.95
C ASN A 121 8.54 -3.31 -13.69
N PRO A 122 7.88 -3.52 -14.84
CA PRO A 122 7.94 -4.79 -15.56
C PRO A 122 9.36 -5.20 -15.96
N THR A 123 10.24 -4.23 -16.27
CA THR A 123 11.62 -4.52 -16.73
C THR A 123 12.53 -5.05 -15.63
N ALA A 124 12.15 -4.91 -14.37
CA ALA A 124 12.92 -5.36 -13.21
C ALA A 124 12.14 -6.33 -12.31
N ARG A 125 11.00 -6.85 -12.80
CA ARG A 125 10.06 -7.66 -11.99
C ARG A 125 10.72 -8.86 -11.32
N GLU A 126 11.54 -9.62 -12.05
CA GLU A 126 12.19 -10.83 -11.52
C GLU A 126 13.22 -10.52 -10.42
N GLU A 127 14.00 -9.46 -10.60
CA GLU A 127 14.98 -9.01 -9.61
C GLU A 127 14.25 -8.52 -8.35
N THR A 128 13.27 -7.64 -8.51
CA THR A 128 12.44 -7.13 -7.41
C THR A 128 11.74 -8.26 -6.66
N ALA A 129 11.25 -9.28 -7.39
CA ALA A 129 10.59 -10.44 -6.77
C ALA A 129 11.53 -11.21 -5.84
N ARG A 130 12.77 -11.48 -6.27
CA ARG A 130 13.79 -12.17 -5.45
C ARG A 130 14.13 -11.38 -4.18
N GLU A 131 14.26 -10.06 -4.32
CA GLU A 131 14.57 -9.19 -3.18
C GLU A 131 13.39 -9.09 -2.21
N VAL A 132 12.15 -8.97 -2.71
CA VAL A 132 10.92 -9.00 -1.89
C VAL A 132 10.78 -10.33 -1.14
N GLU A 133 11.11 -11.47 -1.79
CA GLU A 133 11.12 -12.78 -1.12
C GLU A 133 12.16 -12.84 0.01
N ALA A 134 13.35 -12.26 -0.19
CA ALA A 134 14.35 -12.14 0.87
C ALA A 134 13.83 -11.31 2.05
N VAL A 135 13.24 -10.15 1.77
CA VAL A 135 12.61 -9.30 2.79
C VAL A 135 11.50 -10.04 3.54
N SER A 136 10.64 -10.80 2.85
CA SER A 136 9.58 -11.62 3.46
C SER A 136 10.15 -12.59 4.52
N ARG A 137 11.24 -13.28 4.18
CA ARG A 137 11.93 -14.18 5.14
C ARG A 137 12.52 -13.42 6.34
N GLU A 138 13.15 -12.26 6.09
CA GLU A 138 13.78 -11.47 7.15
C GLU A 138 12.76 -10.84 8.11
N VAL A 139 11.66 -10.33 7.58
CA VAL A 139 10.61 -9.74 8.43
C VAL A 139 9.64 -10.80 9.00
N GLY A 140 9.69 -12.04 8.54
CA GLY A 140 8.89 -13.15 9.07
C GLY A 140 7.38 -12.97 8.88
N THR A 141 6.97 -12.38 7.75
CA THR A 141 5.59 -12.32 7.29
C THR A 141 5.50 -12.60 5.80
N ALA A 142 4.36 -13.10 5.33
CA ALA A 142 4.16 -13.34 3.91
C ALA A 142 4.12 -12.02 3.14
N ILE A 143 5.01 -11.86 2.17
CA ILE A 143 4.98 -10.76 1.21
C ILE A 143 4.83 -11.37 -0.18
N THR A 144 3.73 -11.09 -0.86
CA THR A 144 3.36 -11.67 -2.15
C THR A 144 3.32 -10.59 -3.22
N LEU A 145 3.80 -10.89 -4.43
CA LEU A 145 3.66 -9.97 -5.56
C LEU A 145 2.24 -10.08 -6.13
N GLY A 146 1.58 -8.94 -6.21
CA GLY A 146 0.27 -8.83 -6.85
C GLY A 146 0.35 -9.14 -8.35
N THR A 147 -0.71 -9.77 -8.86
CA THR A 147 -0.91 -10.05 -10.29
C THR A 147 -2.32 -9.68 -10.67
N GLU A 148 -2.54 -9.37 -11.95
CA GLU A 148 -3.87 -9.14 -12.47
C GLU A 148 -4.79 -10.34 -12.22
N GLY A 149 -6.01 -10.07 -11.78
CA GLY A 149 -7.00 -11.11 -11.44
C GLY A 149 -6.74 -11.85 -10.12
N MET A 150 -5.70 -11.49 -9.35
CA MET A 150 -5.46 -12.06 -8.02
C MET A 150 -6.65 -11.81 -7.11
N ARG A 151 -7.08 -12.85 -6.40
CA ARG A 151 -8.11 -12.75 -5.36
C ARG A 151 -7.48 -12.99 -4.00
N LEU A 152 -7.88 -12.19 -3.02
CA LEU A 152 -7.38 -12.25 -1.66
C LEU A 152 -8.58 -12.36 -0.70
N GLU A 153 -8.47 -13.25 0.27
CA GLU A 153 -9.40 -13.34 1.40
C GLU A 153 -8.73 -12.74 2.64
N VAL A 154 -9.43 -11.90 3.37
CA VAL A 154 -8.91 -11.14 4.52
C VAL A 154 -9.73 -11.41 5.78
#